data_48b36030038036c8290408ba634ab99a
#
_entry.id   48b36030038036c8290408ba634ab99a
#
_cell.length_a   1.000
_cell.length_b   1.000
_cell.length_c   1.000
_cell.angle_alpha   90.00
_cell.angle_beta   90.00
_cell.angle_gamma   90.00
#
_symmetry.space_group_name_H-M   'P 1'
#
loop_
_entity.id
_entity.type
_entity.pdbx_description
1 polymer ?
#
loop_
_entity_poly.entity_id
_entity_poly.type
_entity_poly.pdbx_seq_one_letter_code
_entity_poly.pdbx_strand_id
1 'polypeptide(L)'
;MKENHNRPRVYDAVLGGQENAPPGAVVLGGLEGVKRRLANPIIEQKIAALEEALKYGEAGLELVIWALEDRLWKVRHTAYSLLASRPEPIVQEILQQYSHKIDRYDAFVAMARAGGMSDIDTLMDNLEHDRNSATCKLIDFTLGLVNTHEGQDRIRHYLFNGTHIQRNYAALYFKRRGITDILREAVNRGCIDRVQAFSK
;
A
#
# COMPACT_ATOMS: atom_id res chain seq x y z
N MET A 1 44.80 -32.75 -21.95
CA MET A 1 44.53 -31.55 -21.17
C MET A 1 43.04 -31.57 -20.83
N LYS A 2 42.70 -31.77 -19.54
CA LYS A 2 41.32 -31.72 -19.08
C LYS A 2 40.99 -30.26 -18.78
N GLU A 3 40.09 -29.66 -19.58
CA GLU A 3 39.54 -28.34 -19.28
C GLU A 3 38.81 -28.38 -17.94
N ASN A 4 39.20 -27.49 -17.07
CA ASN A 4 38.62 -27.34 -15.73
C ASN A 4 37.32 -26.55 -15.85
N HIS A 5 36.18 -27.27 -15.93
CA HIS A 5 34.83 -26.73 -16.15
C HIS A 5 34.30 -25.93 -14.94
N ASN A 6 35.09 -25.69 -13.91
CA ASN A 6 34.64 -25.09 -12.65
C ASN A 6 35.10 -23.64 -12.47
N ARG A 7 35.51 -22.94 -13.53
CA ARG A 7 35.76 -21.48 -13.45
C ARG A 7 34.52 -20.70 -13.92
N PRO A 8 34.00 -19.74 -13.12
CA PRO A 8 32.89 -18.90 -13.55
C PRO A 8 33.27 -18.18 -14.86
N ARG A 9 32.32 -18.14 -15.80
CA ARG A 9 32.48 -17.41 -17.06
C ARG A 9 32.05 -15.95 -16.83
N VAL A 10 32.50 -15.03 -17.70
CA VAL A 10 32.26 -13.59 -17.61
C VAL A 10 30.74 -13.23 -17.55
N TYR A 11 29.85 -14.14 -17.91
CA TYR A 11 28.41 -13.99 -17.90
C TYR A 11 27.69 -14.83 -16.83
N ASP A 12 28.42 -15.53 -15.96
CA ASP A 12 27.81 -16.24 -14.85
C ASP A 12 27.34 -15.24 -13.80
N ALA A 13 26.10 -15.37 -13.34
CA ALA A 13 25.56 -14.56 -12.27
C ALA A 13 26.18 -14.97 -10.94
N VAL A 14 26.88 -14.07 -10.29
CA VAL A 14 27.42 -14.28 -8.94
C VAL A 14 26.33 -13.98 -7.92
N LEU A 15 25.82 -15.02 -7.26
CA LEU A 15 24.90 -14.92 -6.12
C LEU A 15 25.71 -14.69 -4.84
N GLY A 16 25.64 -13.47 -4.30
CA GLY A 16 25.98 -13.16 -2.91
C GLY A 16 27.41 -12.80 -2.59
N GLY A 17 27.61 -11.59 -2.15
CA GLY A 17 28.45 -11.14 -1.04
C GLY A 17 29.92 -11.53 -0.98
N GLN A 18 30.70 -11.50 -2.08
CA GLN A 18 32.14 -11.48 -2.00
C GLN A 18 32.72 -10.22 -2.65
N GLU A 19 33.64 -9.57 -1.98
CA GLU A 19 34.27 -8.29 -2.33
C GLU A 19 35.05 -8.26 -3.67
N ASN A 20 35.09 -9.36 -4.42
CA ASN A 20 35.90 -9.50 -5.64
C ASN A 20 35.08 -9.91 -6.87
N ALA A 21 33.99 -9.19 -7.15
CA ALA A 21 33.33 -9.34 -8.43
C ALA A 21 34.19 -8.72 -9.54
N PRO A 22 34.41 -9.39 -10.70
CA PRO A 22 35.14 -8.82 -11.81
C PRO A 22 34.47 -7.52 -12.32
N PRO A 23 35.27 -6.54 -12.83
CA PRO A 23 34.69 -5.32 -13.39
C PRO A 23 33.66 -5.65 -14.48
N GLY A 24 32.40 -5.23 -14.28
CA GLY A 24 31.29 -5.49 -15.20
C GLY A 24 30.38 -6.66 -14.86
N ALA A 25 30.61 -7.40 -13.75
CA ALA A 25 29.67 -8.41 -13.28
C ALA A 25 28.38 -7.74 -12.78
N VAL A 26 27.22 -8.14 -13.30
CA VAL A 26 25.92 -7.70 -12.77
C VAL A 26 25.68 -8.46 -11.47
N VAL A 27 25.96 -7.83 -10.34
CA VAL A 27 25.59 -8.35 -9.02
C VAL A 27 24.07 -8.20 -8.90
N LEU A 28 23.33 -9.30 -9.07
CA LEU A 28 21.87 -9.36 -8.91
C LEU A 28 21.44 -9.31 -7.44
N GLY A 29 22.38 -9.27 -6.50
CA GLY A 29 22.19 -9.20 -5.04
C GLY A 29 22.84 -7.96 -4.42
N GLY A 30 22.88 -7.93 -3.10
CA GLY A 30 23.47 -6.84 -2.34
C GLY A 30 22.56 -5.62 -2.22
N LEU A 31 23.07 -4.59 -1.56
CA LEU A 31 22.31 -3.36 -1.27
C LEU A 31 21.81 -2.66 -2.53
N GLU A 32 22.56 -2.68 -3.62
CA GLU A 32 22.14 -2.11 -4.91
C GLU A 32 20.97 -2.88 -5.54
N GLY A 33 20.94 -4.19 -5.38
CA GLY A 33 19.78 -5.01 -5.78
C GLY A 33 18.53 -4.67 -4.97
N VAL A 34 18.69 -4.43 -3.67
CA VAL A 34 17.60 -3.95 -2.79
C VAL A 34 17.09 -2.59 -3.26
N LYS A 35 17.95 -1.60 -3.49
CA LYS A 35 17.57 -0.27 -3.97
C LYS A 35 16.79 -0.33 -5.29
N ARG A 36 17.24 -1.14 -6.25
CA ARG A 36 16.54 -1.32 -7.54
C ARG A 36 15.13 -1.89 -7.35
N ARG A 37 14.97 -2.88 -6.47
CA ARG A 37 13.65 -3.47 -6.18
C ARG A 37 12.74 -2.51 -5.42
N LEU A 38 13.28 -1.68 -4.52
CA LEU A 38 12.53 -0.60 -3.87
C LEU A 38 12.06 0.48 -4.86
N ALA A 39 12.79 0.72 -5.94
CA ALA A 39 12.37 1.61 -7.02
C ALA A 39 11.36 0.97 -7.99
N ASN A 40 11.13 -0.35 -7.92
CA ASN A 40 10.21 -1.08 -8.81
C ASN A 40 8.74 -0.72 -8.49
N PRO A 41 7.85 -0.59 -9.49
CA PRO A 41 6.43 -0.35 -9.24
C PRO A 41 5.68 -1.54 -8.63
N ILE A 42 6.25 -2.75 -8.65
CA ILE A 42 5.61 -3.97 -8.15
C ILE A 42 5.73 -4.02 -6.62
N ILE A 43 4.57 -4.02 -5.93
CA ILE A 43 4.49 -3.93 -4.46
C ILE A 43 5.20 -5.11 -3.79
N GLU A 44 5.00 -6.31 -4.27
CA GLU A 44 5.56 -7.55 -3.73
C GLU A 44 7.09 -7.52 -3.77
N GLN A 45 7.67 -6.97 -4.83
CA GLN A 45 9.12 -6.81 -4.95
C GLN A 45 9.68 -5.77 -3.98
N LYS A 46 8.94 -4.67 -3.74
CA LYS A 46 9.31 -3.68 -2.73
C LYS A 46 9.28 -4.30 -1.33
N ILE A 47 8.23 -5.03 -0.99
CA ILE A 47 8.08 -5.67 0.32
C ILE A 47 9.22 -6.66 0.56
N ALA A 48 9.48 -7.56 -0.37
CA ALA A 48 10.60 -8.51 -0.25
C ALA A 48 11.96 -7.80 -0.13
N ALA A 49 12.13 -6.66 -0.81
CA ALA A 49 13.35 -5.86 -0.72
C ALA A 49 13.52 -5.21 0.67
N LEU A 50 12.43 -4.80 1.35
CA LEU A 50 12.50 -4.26 2.71
C LEU A 50 12.98 -5.32 3.72
N GLU A 51 12.44 -6.53 3.64
CA GLU A 51 12.85 -7.65 4.50
C GLU A 51 14.33 -8.01 4.29
N GLU A 52 14.77 -7.98 3.03
CA GLU A 52 16.18 -8.24 2.70
C GLU A 52 17.11 -7.09 3.11
N ALA A 53 16.64 -5.84 3.04
CA ALA A 53 17.41 -4.65 3.42
C ALA A 53 18.04 -4.79 4.81
N LEU A 54 17.27 -5.30 5.78
CA LEU A 54 17.72 -5.44 7.17
C LEU A 54 18.96 -6.36 7.34
N LYS A 55 19.30 -7.18 6.34
CA LYS A 55 20.51 -8.01 6.34
C LYS A 55 21.79 -7.20 6.07
N TYR A 56 21.66 -5.96 5.62
CA TYR A 56 22.78 -5.09 5.25
C TYR A 56 23.11 -4.03 6.31
N GLY A 57 22.76 -4.32 7.58
CA GLY A 57 23.11 -3.45 8.72
C GLY A 57 22.53 -2.04 8.60
N GLU A 58 23.33 -1.05 8.93
CA GLU A 58 22.93 0.36 9.00
C GLU A 58 22.43 0.90 7.66
N ALA A 59 23.16 0.61 6.56
CA ALA A 59 22.76 1.05 5.22
C ALA A 59 21.41 0.44 4.75
N GLY A 60 21.10 -0.79 5.18
CA GLY A 60 19.81 -1.40 4.94
C GLY A 60 18.71 -0.82 5.81
N LEU A 61 19.01 -0.50 7.07
CA LEU A 61 18.10 0.15 8.00
C LEU A 61 17.65 1.52 7.47
N GLU A 62 18.55 2.33 6.94
CA GLU A 62 18.22 3.60 6.31
C GLU A 62 17.22 3.45 5.17
N LEU A 63 17.36 2.42 4.34
CA LEU A 63 16.40 2.16 3.24
C LEU A 63 15.00 1.81 3.78
N VAL A 64 14.92 1.07 4.89
CA VAL A 64 13.64 0.76 5.53
C VAL A 64 13.02 2.01 6.16
N ILE A 65 13.81 2.88 6.77
CA ILE A 65 13.35 4.18 7.30
C ILE A 65 12.81 5.06 6.16
N TRP A 66 13.51 5.16 5.04
CA TRP A 66 13.01 5.91 3.87
C TRP A 66 11.70 5.37 3.32
N ALA A 67 11.49 4.07 3.41
CA ALA A 67 10.25 3.44 2.95
C ALA A 67 9.01 3.80 3.80
N LEU A 68 9.17 4.41 4.97
CA LEU A 68 8.05 5.00 5.73
C LEU A 68 7.35 6.14 4.96
N GLU A 69 8.04 6.76 3.99
CA GLU A 69 7.49 7.80 3.11
C GLU A 69 7.10 7.28 1.70
N ASP A 70 7.14 5.96 1.47
CA ASP A 70 6.74 5.41 0.15
C ASP A 70 5.29 5.77 -0.17
N ARG A 71 5.01 6.00 -1.45
CA ARG A 71 3.65 6.32 -1.92
C ARG A 71 2.64 5.22 -1.67
N LEU A 72 3.11 3.97 -1.60
CA LEU A 72 2.27 2.79 -1.41
C LEU A 72 2.17 2.48 0.09
N TRP A 73 0.96 2.58 0.63
CA TRP A 73 0.73 2.35 2.06
C TRP A 73 1.19 0.96 2.55
N LYS A 74 1.05 -0.10 1.73
CA LYS A 74 1.55 -1.44 2.08
C LYS A 74 3.06 -1.45 2.33
N VAL A 75 3.81 -0.68 1.54
CA VAL A 75 5.26 -0.53 1.70
C VAL A 75 5.56 0.22 3.01
N ARG A 76 4.84 1.33 3.28
CA ARG A 76 5.00 2.08 4.55
C ARG A 76 4.67 1.22 5.77
N HIS A 77 3.55 0.49 5.71
CA HIS A 77 3.13 -0.39 6.81
C HIS A 77 4.15 -1.51 7.06
N THR A 78 4.66 -2.16 6.00
CA THR A 78 5.71 -3.17 6.14
C THR A 78 6.98 -2.57 6.75
N ALA A 79 7.40 -1.40 6.26
CA ALA A 79 8.56 -0.69 6.81
C ALA A 79 8.37 -0.39 8.31
N TYR A 80 7.21 0.14 8.70
CA TYR A 80 6.89 0.39 10.10
C TYR A 80 6.93 -0.88 10.94
N SER A 81 6.30 -1.97 10.48
CA SER A 81 6.26 -3.25 11.18
C SER A 81 7.66 -3.84 11.38
N LEU A 82 8.53 -3.73 10.37
CA LEU A 82 9.92 -4.18 10.47
C LEU A 82 10.74 -3.33 11.47
N LEU A 83 10.49 -2.02 11.50
CA LEU A 83 11.18 -1.10 12.41
C LEU A 83 10.65 -1.20 13.85
N ALA A 84 9.37 -1.54 14.05
CA ALA A 84 8.75 -1.63 15.37
C ALA A 84 9.42 -2.64 16.31
N SER A 85 10.05 -3.67 15.76
CA SER A 85 10.80 -4.67 16.52
C SER A 85 12.24 -4.25 16.86
N ARG A 86 12.69 -3.07 16.41
CA ARG A 86 14.07 -2.60 16.54
C ARG A 86 14.23 -1.75 17.81
N PRO A 87 15.26 -2.02 18.64
CA PRO A 87 15.45 -1.32 19.92
C PRO A 87 16.23 0.00 19.79
N GLU A 88 16.76 0.33 18.63
CA GLU A 88 17.61 1.51 18.44
C GLU A 88 16.85 2.81 18.75
N PRO A 89 17.34 3.69 19.63
CA PRO A 89 16.64 4.90 20.08
C PRO A 89 16.19 5.81 18.92
N ILE A 90 17.04 5.95 17.90
CA ILE A 90 16.74 6.76 16.70
C ILE A 90 15.54 6.19 15.93
N VAL A 91 15.43 4.86 15.86
CA VAL A 91 14.30 4.19 15.19
C VAL A 91 13.02 4.43 15.98
N GLN A 92 13.06 4.32 17.30
CA GLN A 92 11.90 4.56 18.16
C GLN A 92 11.42 6.02 18.10
N GLU A 93 12.33 6.99 18.04
CA GLU A 93 11.98 8.40 17.85
C GLU A 93 11.29 8.63 16.50
N ILE A 94 11.81 8.06 15.42
CA ILE A 94 11.19 8.12 14.09
C ILE A 94 9.80 7.48 14.12
N LEU A 95 9.65 6.30 14.71
CA LEU A 95 8.38 5.59 14.76
C LEU A 95 7.30 6.38 15.52
N GLN A 96 7.66 7.11 16.58
CA GLN A 96 6.71 7.97 17.29
C GLN A 96 6.08 9.03 16.37
N GLN A 97 6.84 9.56 15.41
CA GLN A 97 6.34 10.54 14.43
C GLN A 97 5.37 9.91 13.41
N TYR A 98 5.49 8.60 13.19
CA TYR A 98 4.68 7.87 12.20
C TYR A 98 3.53 7.05 12.82
N SER A 99 3.52 6.83 14.14
CA SER A 99 2.55 5.96 14.82
C SER A 99 1.11 6.32 14.48
N HIS A 100 0.74 7.61 14.59
CA HIS A 100 -0.61 8.08 14.30
C HIS A 100 -1.08 7.83 12.86
N LYS A 101 -0.14 7.76 11.89
CA LYS A 101 -0.46 7.46 10.48
C LYS A 101 -0.73 5.97 10.28
N ILE A 102 -0.03 5.12 11.02
CA ILE A 102 -0.15 3.66 10.96
C ILE A 102 -1.37 3.19 11.76
N ASP A 103 -1.54 3.69 12.97
CA ASP A 103 -2.72 3.38 13.82
C ASP A 103 -4.02 3.69 13.08
N ARG A 104 -4.05 4.81 12.36
CA ARG A 104 -5.20 5.20 11.54
C ARG A 104 -5.47 4.20 10.40
N TYR A 105 -4.42 3.69 9.77
CA TYR A 105 -4.54 2.66 8.74
C TYR A 105 -5.15 1.38 9.32
N ASP A 106 -4.60 0.88 10.41
CA ASP A 106 -5.07 -0.37 11.05
C ASP A 106 -6.49 -0.22 11.57
N ALA A 107 -6.83 0.94 12.15
CA ALA A 107 -8.18 1.27 12.58
C ALA A 107 -9.17 1.25 11.40
N PHE A 108 -8.84 1.89 10.27
CA PHE A 108 -9.71 1.94 9.10
C PHE A 108 -9.87 0.57 8.43
N VAL A 109 -8.81 -0.24 8.40
CA VAL A 109 -8.88 -1.63 7.92
C VAL A 109 -9.77 -2.48 8.83
N ALA A 110 -9.64 -2.34 10.16
CA ALA A 110 -10.47 -3.06 11.12
C ALA A 110 -11.96 -2.69 10.95
N MET A 111 -12.28 -1.39 10.87
CA MET A 111 -13.64 -0.89 10.60
C MET A 111 -14.21 -1.46 9.29
N ALA A 112 -13.44 -1.42 8.21
CA ALA A 112 -13.89 -1.92 6.92
C ALA A 112 -14.15 -3.43 6.92
N ARG A 113 -13.35 -4.21 7.66
CA ARG A 113 -13.54 -5.65 7.82
C ARG A 113 -14.73 -6.00 8.72
N ALA A 114 -14.92 -5.24 9.80
CA ALA A 114 -16.11 -5.36 10.65
C ALA A 114 -17.36 -4.99 9.86
N GLY A 115 -17.30 -3.90 9.09
CA GLY A 115 -18.31 -3.50 8.11
C GLY A 115 -19.68 -3.24 8.72
N GLY A 116 -19.74 -2.79 9.98
CA GLY A 116 -20.96 -2.32 10.61
C GLY A 116 -21.35 -0.91 10.14
N MET A 117 -22.58 -0.50 10.38
CA MET A 117 -23.08 0.83 9.96
C MET A 117 -22.20 1.96 10.51
N SER A 118 -21.90 1.93 11.82
CA SER A 118 -21.08 2.95 12.48
C SER A 118 -19.65 3.00 11.96
N ASP A 119 -19.09 1.86 11.55
CA ASP A 119 -17.75 1.78 10.96
C ASP A 119 -17.72 2.48 9.61
N ILE A 120 -18.71 2.21 8.76
CA ILE A 120 -18.85 2.86 7.45
C ILE A 120 -19.12 4.36 7.62
N ASP A 121 -19.92 4.77 8.60
CA ASP A 121 -20.13 6.18 8.90
C ASP A 121 -18.83 6.88 9.25
N THR A 122 -18.02 6.27 10.12
CA THR A 122 -16.72 6.81 10.50
C THR A 122 -15.79 6.97 9.30
N LEU A 123 -15.74 5.96 8.41
CA LEU A 123 -14.94 6.04 7.19
C LEU A 123 -15.41 7.17 6.27
N MET A 124 -16.73 7.27 6.06
CA MET A 124 -17.33 8.27 5.17
C MET A 124 -17.22 9.69 5.73
N ASP A 125 -17.32 9.88 7.05
CA ASP A 125 -17.15 11.18 7.71
C ASP A 125 -15.71 11.68 7.60
N ASN A 126 -14.72 10.80 7.62
CA ASN A 126 -13.33 11.17 7.39
C ASN A 126 -13.07 11.73 5.98
N LEU A 127 -13.89 11.42 4.97
CA LEU A 127 -13.82 12.06 3.65
C LEU A 127 -14.18 13.55 3.70
N GLU A 128 -15.04 13.94 4.64
CA GLU A 128 -15.44 15.34 4.82
C GLU A 128 -14.44 16.14 5.67
N HIS A 129 -13.98 15.54 6.77
CA HIS A 129 -13.17 16.25 7.75
C HIS A 129 -11.68 16.29 7.38
N ASP A 130 -11.18 15.30 6.64
CA ASP A 130 -9.78 15.22 6.24
C ASP A 130 -9.65 14.94 4.75
N ARG A 131 -9.82 15.98 3.94
CA ARG A 131 -9.83 15.92 2.47
C ARG A 131 -8.43 15.81 1.84
N ASN A 132 -7.39 15.47 2.61
CA ASN A 132 -6.08 15.27 2.02
C ASN A 132 -6.05 13.98 1.15
N SER A 133 -5.19 14.01 0.13
CA SER A 133 -5.09 12.91 -0.85
C SER A 133 -4.72 11.56 -0.21
N ALA A 134 -3.94 11.56 0.87
CA ALA A 134 -3.53 10.32 1.53
C ALA A 134 -4.70 9.67 2.27
N THR A 135 -5.49 10.46 3.01
CA THR A 135 -6.70 9.99 3.70
C THR A 135 -7.74 9.49 2.70
N CYS A 136 -8.01 10.25 1.65
CA CYS A 136 -8.96 9.86 0.63
C CYS A 136 -8.57 8.53 -0.05
N LYS A 137 -7.29 8.32 -0.38
CA LYS A 137 -6.80 7.07 -0.93
C LYS A 137 -6.89 5.90 0.06
N LEU A 138 -6.64 6.17 1.35
CA LEU A 138 -6.77 5.16 2.39
C LEU A 138 -8.22 4.72 2.55
N ILE A 139 -9.15 5.67 2.61
CA ILE A 139 -10.58 5.36 2.72
C ILE A 139 -11.08 4.61 1.48
N ASP A 140 -10.69 5.04 0.29
CA ASP A 140 -11.01 4.35 -0.96
C ASP A 140 -10.55 2.88 -0.94
N PHE A 141 -9.33 2.64 -0.47
CA PHE A 141 -8.80 1.30 -0.29
C PHE A 141 -9.61 0.50 0.74
N THR A 142 -9.86 1.08 1.93
CA THR A 142 -10.55 0.38 3.01
C THR A 142 -12.00 0.10 2.68
N LEU A 143 -12.73 1.01 2.04
CA LEU A 143 -14.06 0.74 1.53
C LEU A 143 -14.07 -0.48 0.59
N GLY A 144 -13.05 -0.64 -0.25
CA GLY A 144 -12.89 -1.83 -1.10
C GLY A 144 -12.83 -3.16 -0.34
N LEU A 145 -12.46 -3.15 0.95
CA LEU A 145 -12.43 -4.34 1.82
C LEU A 145 -13.78 -4.70 2.43
N VAL A 146 -14.74 -3.79 2.42
CA VAL A 146 -16.09 -4.01 3.00
C VAL A 146 -16.80 -5.12 2.25
N ASN A 147 -17.18 -6.19 2.96
CA ASN A 147 -17.80 -7.37 2.36
C ASN A 147 -19.06 -7.84 3.10
N THR A 148 -19.50 -7.12 4.13
CA THR A 148 -20.72 -7.38 4.88
C THR A 148 -21.94 -6.79 4.16
N HIS A 149 -23.10 -7.41 4.33
CA HIS A 149 -24.39 -6.90 3.81
C HIS A 149 -24.69 -5.50 4.39
N GLU A 150 -24.54 -5.38 5.70
CA GLU A 150 -24.79 -4.15 6.44
C GLU A 150 -23.92 -2.99 5.95
N GLY A 151 -22.61 -3.25 5.74
CA GLY A 151 -21.68 -2.26 5.21
C GLY A 151 -22.00 -1.86 3.76
N GLN A 152 -22.41 -2.82 2.93
CA GLN A 152 -22.82 -2.55 1.55
C GLN A 152 -24.09 -1.68 1.50
N ASP A 153 -25.08 -1.99 2.33
CA ASP A 153 -26.31 -1.19 2.44
C ASP A 153 -26.01 0.21 2.97
N ARG A 154 -25.06 0.34 3.91
CA ARG A 154 -24.65 1.64 4.40
C ARG A 154 -23.91 2.46 3.34
N ILE A 155 -23.02 1.84 2.55
CA ILE A 155 -22.37 2.49 1.40
C ILE A 155 -23.41 2.88 0.34
N ARG A 156 -24.41 2.04 0.10
CA ARG A 156 -25.55 2.38 -0.76
C ARG A 156 -26.29 3.60 -0.27
N HIS A 157 -26.55 3.70 1.04
CA HIS A 157 -27.17 4.90 1.63
C HIS A 157 -26.37 6.16 1.26
N TYR A 158 -25.04 6.14 1.39
CA TYR A 158 -24.19 7.28 1.04
C TYR A 158 -24.19 7.61 -0.46
N LEU A 159 -24.38 6.63 -1.34
CA LEU A 159 -24.51 6.87 -2.78
C LEU A 159 -25.73 7.76 -3.11
N PHE A 160 -26.82 7.63 -2.36
CA PHE A 160 -28.06 8.37 -2.61
C PHE A 160 -28.21 9.61 -1.73
N ASN A 161 -27.69 9.59 -0.51
CA ASN A 161 -27.96 10.60 0.51
C ASN A 161 -26.70 11.32 1.02
N GLY A 162 -25.51 10.86 0.64
CA GLY A 162 -24.26 11.45 1.09
C GLY A 162 -23.95 12.79 0.43
N THR A 163 -22.89 13.43 0.89
CA THR A 163 -22.31 14.61 0.24
C THR A 163 -21.70 14.24 -1.12
N HIS A 164 -21.29 15.23 -1.90
CA HIS A 164 -20.70 15.00 -3.22
C HIS A 164 -19.48 14.06 -3.16
N ILE A 165 -18.59 14.25 -2.17
CA ILE A 165 -17.41 13.40 -2.02
C ILE A 165 -17.78 11.99 -1.59
N GLN A 166 -18.70 11.84 -0.63
CA GLN A 166 -19.17 10.54 -0.16
C GLN A 166 -19.87 9.75 -1.28
N ARG A 167 -20.72 10.41 -2.09
CA ARG A 167 -21.34 9.80 -3.27
C ARG A 167 -20.31 9.31 -4.29
N ASN A 168 -19.23 10.07 -4.52
CA ASN A 168 -18.15 9.66 -5.42
C ASN A 168 -17.47 8.38 -4.96
N TYR A 169 -17.13 8.28 -3.68
CA TYR A 169 -16.46 7.09 -3.15
C TYR A 169 -17.39 5.88 -3.05
N ALA A 170 -18.66 6.11 -2.73
CA ALA A 170 -19.69 5.07 -2.80
C ALA A 170 -19.88 4.55 -4.24
N ALA A 171 -19.89 5.45 -5.24
CA ALA A 171 -19.98 5.06 -6.64
C ALA A 171 -18.75 4.25 -7.08
N LEU A 172 -17.52 4.64 -6.68
CA LEU A 172 -16.29 3.88 -6.94
C LEU A 172 -16.35 2.46 -6.36
N TYR A 173 -16.88 2.32 -5.15
CA TYR A 173 -17.08 1.02 -4.51
C TYR A 173 -17.96 0.09 -5.37
N PHE A 174 -19.15 0.53 -5.78
CA PHE A 174 -20.06 -0.28 -6.60
C PHE A 174 -19.53 -0.53 -8.01
N LYS A 175 -18.84 0.46 -8.59
CA LYS A 175 -18.20 0.35 -9.90
C LYS A 175 -17.15 -0.76 -9.93
N ARG A 176 -16.24 -0.83 -8.94
CA ARG A 176 -15.23 -1.88 -8.84
C ARG A 176 -15.80 -3.27 -8.66
N ARG A 177 -16.99 -3.38 -8.07
CA ARG A 177 -17.72 -4.65 -7.90
C ARG A 177 -18.58 -5.03 -9.10
N GLY A 178 -18.65 -4.18 -10.12
CA GLY A 178 -19.46 -4.41 -11.31
C GLY A 178 -20.97 -4.33 -11.06
N ILE A 179 -21.40 -3.70 -9.95
CA ILE A 179 -22.81 -3.57 -9.59
C ILE A 179 -23.40 -2.34 -10.31
N THR A 180 -23.66 -2.51 -11.60
CA THR A 180 -24.04 -1.41 -12.50
C THR A 180 -25.48 -0.94 -12.33
N ASP A 181 -26.39 -1.78 -11.84
CA ASP A 181 -27.83 -1.43 -11.72
C ASP A 181 -28.03 -0.31 -10.69
N ILE A 182 -27.35 -0.39 -9.55
CA ILE A 182 -27.41 0.63 -8.53
C ILE A 182 -26.78 1.97 -9.00
N LEU A 183 -25.72 1.91 -9.81
CA LEU A 183 -25.12 3.10 -10.42
C LEU A 183 -26.07 3.75 -11.42
N ARG A 184 -26.76 2.94 -12.21
CA ARG A 184 -27.78 3.41 -13.17
C ARG A 184 -28.95 4.09 -12.45
N GLU A 185 -29.40 3.50 -11.34
CA GLU A 185 -30.42 4.10 -10.47
C GLU A 185 -29.95 5.46 -9.91
N ALA A 186 -28.69 5.54 -9.42
CA ALA A 186 -28.14 6.77 -8.87
C ALA A 186 -28.00 7.89 -9.93
N VAL A 187 -27.65 7.54 -11.18
CA VAL A 187 -27.66 8.49 -12.31
C VAL A 187 -29.08 8.97 -12.62
N ASN A 188 -30.04 8.06 -12.70
CA ASN A 188 -31.44 8.40 -13.00
C ASN A 188 -32.05 9.31 -11.93
N ARG A 189 -31.63 9.19 -10.67
CA ARG A 189 -32.02 10.05 -9.56
C ARG A 189 -31.23 11.35 -9.47
N GLY A 190 -30.24 11.57 -10.33
CA GLY A 190 -29.37 12.75 -10.30
C GLY A 190 -28.40 12.81 -9.11
N CYS A 191 -28.14 11.67 -8.45
CA CYS A 191 -27.22 11.61 -7.32
C CYS A 191 -25.75 11.66 -7.76
N ILE A 192 -25.44 11.08 -8.92
CA ILE A 192 -24.14 11.08 -9.60
C ILE A 192 -24.34 11.30 -11.10
N ASP A 193 -23.29 11.72 -11.81
CA ASP A 193 -23.33 11.83 -13.26
C ASP A 193 -22.92 10.51 -13.97
N ARG A 194 -23.14 10.48 -15.30
CA ARG A 194 -22.81 9.30 -16.13
C ARG A 194 -21.30 9.03 -16.20
N VAL A 195 -20.48 10.07 -16.10
CA VAL A 195 -19.02 9.93 -16.14
C VAL A 195 -18.54 9.29 -14.84
N GLN A 196 -19.05 9.75 -13.69
CA GLN A 196 -18.77 9.14 -12.38
C GLN A 196 -19.18 7.66 -12.35
N ALA A 197 -20.33 7.32 -12.90
CA ALA A 197 -20.85 5.96 -12.91
C ALA A 197 -20.06 5.02 -13.84
N PHE A 198 -19.71 5.47 -15.07
CA PHE A 198 -19.32 4.57 -16.15
C PHE A 198 -17.99 4.92 -16.87
N SER A 199 -17.26 5.99 -16.49
CA SER A 199 -15.91 6.23 -17.04
C SER A 199 -14.98 5.05 -16.76
N LYS A 200 -14.09 4.75 -17.69
CA LYS A 200 -13.03 3.74 -17.48
C LYS A 200 -11.93 4.25 -16.54
#